data_88e58b28302a515771eced0499fcf52c
#
_entry.id   88e58b28302a515771eced0499fcf52c
#
_cell.length_a   1.000
_cell.length_b   1.000
_cell.length_c   1.000
_cell.angle_alpha   90.00
_cell.angle_beta   90.00
_cell.angle_gamma   90.00
#
_symmetry.space_group_name_H-M   'P 1'
#
loop_
_entity.id
_entity.type
_entity.pdbx_description
1 polymer ?
#
loop_
_entity_poly.entity_id
_entity_poly.type
_entity_poly.pdbx_seq_one_letter_code
_entity_poly.pdbx_strand_id
1 'polypeptide(L)'
;KYWLSVLNSLKNRGVQDILILCSDGLTGIKDAISTAFPKTEQQRCIVHMVRNTLKYVANKDMKSFAKDLKTIYTAADEEAARKQLKTVTEKWSGQYPSAMNRWHDNWDAISPIFKFSKEVRTAFYTTNAIESLNSCYRRLNKQRSVFPSSQALLKALYLGTFEIAKKWTMPIRNWGKVRGELEIMYPDRMQI
;
A
#
# COMPACT_ATOMS: atom_id res chain seq x y z
N LYS A 1 18.14 4.91 -8.53
CA LYS A 1 18.09 6.29 -9.13
C LYS A 1 16.65 6.77 -9.37
N TYR A 2 15.75 5.98 -9.99
CA TYR A 2 14.39 6.41 -10.33
C TYR A 2 13.55 6.84 -9.10
N TRP A 3 13.45 5.99 -8.07
CA TRP A 3 12.64 6.30 -6.89
C TRP A 3 13.16 7.50 -6.10
N LEU A 4 14.48 7.65 -6.03
CA LEU A 4 15.08 8.83 -5.40
C LEU A 4 14.71 10.12 -6.16
N SER A 5 14.70 10.09 -7.48
CA SER A 5 14.26 11.23 -8.29
C SER A 5 12.79 11.58 -8.03
N VAL A 6 11.90 10.57 -7.90
CA VAL A 6 10.49 10.79 -7.57
C VAL A 6 10.34 11.43 -6.18
N LEU A 7 11.04 10.91 -5.16
CA LEU A 7 10.96 11.43 -3.80
C LEU A 7 11.55 12.85 -3.69
N ASN A 8 12.64 13.13 -4.39
CA ASN A 8 13.20 14.48 -4.46
C ASN A 8 12.24 15.46 -5.17
N SER A 9 11.51 14.99 -6.18
CA SER A 9 10.47 15.80 -6.82
C SER A 9 9.34 16.17 -5.82
N LEU A 10 8.99 15.29 -4.91
CA LEU A 10 8.04 15.61 -3.83
C LEU A 10 8.59 16.68 -2.90
N LYS A 11 9.88 16.59 -2.50
CA LYS A 11 10.55 17.63 -1.70
C LYS A 11 10.52 18.98 -2.40
N ASN A 12 10.89 19.01 -3.67
CA ASN A 12 10.91 20.24 -4.48
C ASN A 12 9.52 20.87 -4.63
N ARG A 13 8.47 20.07 -4.45
CA ARG A 13 7.07 20.50 -4.46
C ARG A 13 6.54 20.85 -3.06
N GLY A 14 7.40 20.90 -2.05
CA GLY A 14 7.08 21.37 -0.69
C GLY A 14 6.73 20.27 0.32
N VAL A 15 6.86 18.99 -0.01
CA VAL A 15 6.70 17.90 0.98
C VAL A 15 7.89 17.90 1.92
N GLN A 16 7.67 18.32 3.16
CA GLN A 16 8.72 18.44 4.19
C GLN A 16 9.00 17.12 4.88
N ASP A 17 7.98 16.33 5.16
CA ASP A 17 8.08 15.06 5.87
C ASP A 17 7.05 14.05 5.38
N ILE A 18 7.36 12.77 5.56
CA ILE A 18 6.47 11.64 5.30
C ILE A 18 6.58 10.71 6.50
N LEU A 19 5.51 10.53 7.27
CA LEU A 19 5.52 9.65 8.43
C LEU A 19 5.69 8.19 8.03
N ILE A 20 4.84 7.74 7.10
CA ILE A 20 4.78 6.33 6.67
C ILE A 20 4.62 6.29 5.15
N LEU A 21 5.45 5.49 4.48
CA LEU A 21 5.34 5.25 3.06
C LEU A 21 4.96 3.79 2.80
N CYS A 22 3.75 3.58 2.28
CA CYS A 22 3.30 2.26 1.86
C CYS A 22 3.72 1.97 0.41
N SER A 23 4.44 0.87 0.21
CA SER A 23 4.86 0.45 -1.14
C SER A 23 4.67 -1.05 -1.35
N ASP A 24 4.60 -1.47 -2.61
CA ASP A 24 4.42 -2.88 -2.99
C ASP A 24 5.75 -3.67 -3.08
N GLY A 25 6.82 -3.16 -2.46
CA GLY A 25 8.12 -3.79 -2.39
C GLY A 25 8.96 -3.64 -3.66
N LEU A 26 8.88 -2.47 -4.23
CA LEU A 26 9.67 -2.09 -5.40
C LEU A 26 11.16 -2.07 -5.07
N THR A 27 11.96 -2.61 -5.97
CA THR A 27 13.41 -2.64 -5.81
C THR A 27 13.97 -1.23 -5.71
N GLY A 28 14.84 -1.00 -4.71
CA GLY A 28 15.51 0.28 -4.47
C GLY A 28 14.62 1.38 -3.86
N ILE A 29 13.35 1.10 -3.53
CA ILE A 29 12.47 2.07 -2.87
C ILE A 29 12.93 2.32 -1.43
N LYS A 30 13.38 1.29 -0.72
CA LYS A 30 13.86 1.41 0.67
C LYS A 30 15.05 2.37 0.77
N ASP A 31 16.05 2.19 -0.10
CA ASP A 31 17.24 3.05 -0.14
C ASP A 31 16.89 4.49 -0.54
N ALA A 32 15.95 4.63 -1.47
CA ALA A 32 15.48 5.96 -1.88
C ALA A 32 14.74 6.68 -0.74
N ILE A 33 13.93 5.97 0.05
CA ILE A 33 13.23 6.52 1.22
C ILE A 33 14.26 6.96 2.27
N SER A 34 15.19 6.09 2.66
CA SER A 34 16.20 6.39 3.68
C SER A 34 17.10 7.58 3.29
N THR A 35 17.32 7.78 1.98
CA THR A 35 18.09 8.92 1.47
C THR A 35 17.26 10.21 1.44
N ALA A 36 16.03 10.15 0.92
CA ALA A 36 15.22 11.35 0.73
C ALA A 36 14.47 11.77 2.01
N PHE A 37 13.92 10.82 2.75
CA PHE A 37 13.12 11.03 3.95
C PHE A 37 13.55 10.03 5.05
N PRO A 38 14.70 10.25 5.71
CA PRO A 38 15.32 9.27 6.61
C PRO A 38 14.48 8.92 7.85
N LYS A 39 13.53 9.78 8.23
CA LYS A 39 12.60 9.55 9.35
C LYS A 39 11.35 8.79 8.94
N THR A 40 11.16 8.49 7.64
CA THR A 40 9.97 7.82 7.12
C THR A 40 10.03 6.33 7.42
N GLU A 41 8.95 5.81 7.97
CA GLU A 41 8.78 4.38 8.12
C GLU A 41 8.23 3.75 6.84
N GLN A 42 8.82 2.64 6.45
CA GLN A 42 8.33 1.88 5.30
C GLN A 42 7.39 0.79 5.74
N GLN A 43 6.20 0.74 5.13
CA GLN A 43 5.23 -0.32 5.28
C GLN A 43 5.02 -1.06 3.95
N ARG A 44 5.07 -2.38 4.00
CA ARG A 44 4.68 -3.22 2.86
C ARG A 44 3.17 -3.09 2.62
N CYS A 45 2.77 -2.81 1.39
CA CYS A 45 1.36 -2.76 1.04
C CYS A 45 0.71 -4.14 1.14
N ILE A 46 -0.16 -4.32 2.11
CA ILE A 46 -0.86 -5.60 2.36
C ILE A 46 -1.73 -6.00 1.18
N VAL A 47 -2.42 -5.05 0.55
CA VAL A 47 -3.29 -5.32 -0.61
C VAL A 47 -2.50 -5.93 -1.76
N HIS A 48 -1.33 -5.35 -2.08
CA HIS A 48 -0.45 -5.89 -3.11
C HIS A 48 0.19 -7.22 -2.67
N MET A 49 0.52 -7.36 -1.39
CA MET A 49 1.04 -8.63 -0.85
C MET A 49 0.02 -9.76 -1.05
N VAL A 50 -1.23 -9.55 -0.66
CA VAL A 50 -2.33 -10.52 -0.86
C VAL A 50 -2.52 -10.81 -2.36
N ARG A 51 -2.67 -9.80 -3.19
CA ARG A 51 -2.85 -9.97 -4.65
C ARG A 51 -1.71 -10.79 -5.29
N ASN A 52 -0.47 -10.48 -4.91
CA ASN A 52 0.68 -11.19 -5.44
C ASN A 52 0.78 -12.62 -4.91
N THR A 53 0.35 -12.88 -3.69
CA THR A 53 0.27 -14.23 -3.13
C THR A 53 -0.76 -15.09 -3.87
N LEU A 54 -1.94 -14.52 -4.14
CA LEU A 54 -3.03 -15.23 -4.83
C LEU A 54 -2.68 -15.66 -6.26
N LYS A 55 -1.67 -15.07 -6.89
CA LYS A 55 -1.17 -15.54 -8.20
C LYS A 55 -0.58 -16.96 -8.18
N TYR A 56 -0.21 -17.45 -6.99
CA TYR A 56 0.34 -18.79 -6.77
C TYR A 56 -0.73 -19.78 -6.30
N VAL A 57 -2.01 -19.37 -6.26
CA VAL A 57 -3.13 -20.17 -5.73
C VAL A 57 -4.11 -20.45 -6.87
N ALA A 58 -4.54 -21.70 -6.99
CA ALA A 58 -5.53 -22.10 -7.99
C ALA A 58 -6.88 -21.40 -7.76
N ASN A 59 -7.59 -21.08 -8.84
CA ASN A 59 -8.83 -20.31 -8.81
C ASN A 59 -9.89 -20.88 -7.83
N LYS A 60 -9.98 -22.21 -7.75
CA LYS A 60 -10.92 -22.90 -6.84
C LYS A 60 -10.68 -22.59 -5.36
N ASP A 61 -9.44 -22.35 -4.97
CA ASP A 61 -9.03 -22.15 -3.58
C ASP A 61 -8.82 -20.66 -3.22
N MET A 62 -8.78 -19.75 -4.21
CA MET A 62 -8.48 -18.33 -4.01
C MET A 62 -9.34 -17.67 -2.94
N LYS A 63 -10.66 -17.94 -2.92
CA LYS A 63 -11.57 -17.31 -1.95
C LYS A 63 -11.28 -17.79 -0.53
N SER A 64 -11.08 -19.10 -0.34
CA SER A 64 -10.77 -19.68 0.97
C SER A 64 -9.39 -19.25 1.45
N PHE A 65 -8.39 -19.29 0.58
CA PHE A 65 -7.04 -18.84 0.87
C PHE A 65 -7.00 -17.34 1.24
N ALA A 66 -7.69 -16.47 0.50
CA ALA A 66 -7.77 -15.05 0.80
C ALA A 66 -8.47 -14.77 2.14
N LYS A 67 -9.49 -15.57 2.49
CA LYS A 67 -10.16 -15.48 3.80
C LYS A 67 -9.20 -15.84 4.93
N ASP A 68 -8.41 -16.89 4.77
CA ASP A 68 -7.42 -17.29 5.77
C ASP A 68 -6.29 -16.26 5.88
N LEU A 69 -5.74 -15.75 4.76
CA LEU A 69 -4.78 -14.64 4.80
C LEU A 69 -5.30 -13.42 5.55
N LYS A 70 -6.59 -13.13 5.42
CA LYS A 70 -7.22 -12.00 6.13
C LYS A 70 -7.08 -12.13 7.63
N THR A 71 -7.15 -13.32 8.20
CA THR A 71 -6.99 -13.52 9.65
C THR A 71 -5.62 -13.09 10.15
N ILE A 72 -4.59 -13.19 9.32
CA ILE A 72 -3.22 -12.79 9.64
C ILE A 72 -3.15 -11.26 9.80
N TYR A 73 -3.44 -10.51 8.72
CA TYR A 73 -3.21 -9.06 8.73
C TYR A 73 -4.30 -8.25 9.45
N THR A 74 -5.42 -8.87 9.85
CA THR A 74 -6.44 -8.25 10.70
C THR A 74 -6.34 -8.65 12.16
N ALA A 75 -5.36 -9.44 12.56
CA ALA A 75 -5.11 -9.82 13.94
C ALA A 75 -4.93 -8.58 14.84
N ALA A 76 -5.18 -8.74 16.13
CA ALA A 76 -5.14 -7.63 17.10
C ALA A 76 -3.74 -7.02 17.20
N ASP A 77 -2.73 -7.87 17.29
CA ASP A 77 -1.33 -7.53 17.44
C ASP A 77 -0.42 -8.48 16.65
N GLU A 78 0.88 -8.28 16.72
CA GLU A 78 1.87 -9.08 16.00
C GLU A 78 1.92 -10.52 16.49
N GLU A 79 1.75 -10.76 17.80
CA GLU A 79 1.79 -12.12 18.37
C GLU A 79 0.62 -12.95 17.84
N ALA A 80 -0.59 -12.40 17.90
CA ALA A 80 -1.78 -13.02 17.34
C ALA A 80 -1.62 -13.25 15.82
N ALA A 81 -1.04 -12.30 15.10
CA ALA A 81 -0.78 -12.43 13.67
C ALA A 81 0.21 -13.57 13.35
N ARG A 82 1.28 -13.72 14.14
CA ARG A 82 2.23 -14.84 13.99
C ARG A 82 1.56 -16.21 14.26
N LYS A 83 0.66 -16.28 15.26
CA LYS A 83 -0.13 -17.50 15.51
C LYS A 83 -1.02 -17.83 14.31
N GLN A 84 -1.70 -16.82 13.76
CA GLN A 84 -2.52 -17.01 12.55
C GLN A 84 -1.67 -17.40 11.34
N LEU A 85 -0.51 -16.77 11.14
CA LEU A 85 0.41 -17.14 10.06
C LEU A 85 0.83 -18.59 10.15
N LYS A 86 1.15 -19.09 11.35
CA LYS A 86 1.47 -20.52 11.59
C LYS A 86 0.32 -21.41 11.19
N THR A 87 -0.89 -21.15 11.70
CA THR A 87 -2.11 -21.93 11.40
C THR A 87 -2.41 -21.97 9.89
N VAL A 88 -2.31 -20.82 9.22
CA VAL A 88 -2.55 -20.72 7.77
C VAL A 88 -1.45 -21.47 6.99
N THR A 89 -0.20 -21.40 7.47
CA THR A 89 0.92 -22.14 6.87
C THR A 89 0.71 -23.66 6.99
N GLU A 90 0.35 -24.17 8.17
CA GLU A 90 0.05 -25.58 8.39
C GLU A 90 -1.06 -26.08 7.46
N LYS A 91 -2.08 -25.25 7.22
CA LYS A 91 -3.20 -25.58 6.33
C LYS A 91 -2.82 -25.62 4.85
N TRP A 92 -1.97 -24.68 4.39
CA TRP A 92 -1.81 -24.44 2.96
C TRP A 92 -0.41 -24.74 2.41
N SER A 93 0.63 -24.89 3.25
CA SER A 93 2.01 -25.08 2.76
C SER A 93 2.19 -26.36 1.95
N GLY A 94 1.43 -27.43 2.24
CA GLY A 94 1.48 -28.66 1.46
C GLY A 94 1.02 -28.48 0.01
N GLN A 95 0.07 -27.57 -0.22
CA GLN A 95 -0.49 -27.32 -1.56
C GLN A 95 0.10 -26.08 -2.23
N TYR A 96 0.39 -25.03 -1.47
CA TYR A 96 0.87 -23.74 -1.97
C TYR A 96 2.10 -23.23 -1.20
N PRO A 97 3.22 -23.98 -1.19
CA PRO A 97 4.41 -23.60 -0.41
C PRO A 97 4.96 -22.22 -0.79
N SER A 98 5.04 -21.92 -2.10
CA SER A 98 5.54 -20.65 -2.58
C SER A 98 4.66 -19.45 -2.15
N ALA A 99 3.34 -19.67 -2.02
CA ALA A 99 2.44 -18.63 -1.53
C ALA A 99 2.70 -18.32 -0.05
N MET A 100 2.93 -19.36 0.78
CA MET A 100 3.19 -19.18 2.21
C MET A 100 4.60 -18.64 2.49
N ASN A 101 5.63 -19.14 1.78
CA ASN A 101 6.99 -18.63 1.92
C ASN A 101 7.07 -17.13 1.70
N ARG A 102 6.30 -16.57 0.76
CA ARG A 102 6.25 -15.12 0.54
C ARG A 102 5.84 -14.35 1.79
N TRP A 103 4.97 -14.88 2.64
CA TRP A 103 4.57 -14.23 3.89
C TRP A 103 5.66 -14.32 4.95
N HIS A 104 6.34 -15.47 5.03
CA HIS A 104 7.48 -15.64 5.94
C HIS A 104 8.66 -14.74 5.54
N ASP A 105 9.05 -14.76 4.27
CA ASP A 105 10.19 -13.99 3.75
C ASP A 105 9.99 -12.47 3.83
N ASN A 106 8.74 -12.01 3.88
CA ASN A 106 8.41 -10.59 3.93
C ASN A 106 7.85 -10.16 5.29
N TRP A 107 7.93 -11.02 6.32
CA TRP A 107 7.31 -10.72 7.61
C TRP A 107 7.80 -9.41 8.22
N ASP A 108 9.09 -9.15 8.21
CA ASP A 108 9.69 -7.93 8.78
C ASP A 108 9.21 -6.65 8.08
N ALA A 109 8.81 -6.76 6.82
CA ALA A 109 8.23 -5.64 6.07
C ALA A 109 6.69 -5.53 6.25
N ILE A 110 6.04 -6.60 6.70
CA ILE A 110 4.59 -6.68 6.96
C ILE A 110 4.29 -6.28 8.40
N SER A 111 5.03 -6.84 9.36
CA SER A 111 4.74 -6.75 10.80
C SER A 111 4.70 -5.33 11.38
N PRO A 112 5.40 -4.31 10.85
CA PRO A 112 5.29 -2.95 11.38
C PRO A 112 3.86 -2.40 11.43
N ILE A 113 2.94 -2.94 10.63
CA ILE A 113 1.53 -2.52 10.64
C ILE A 113 0.83 -2.79 11.98
N PHE A 114 1.29 -3.79 12.74
CA PHE A 114 0.64 -4.20 13.98
C PHE A 114 0.85 -3.24 15.15
N LYS A 115 1.76 -2.26 15.02
CA LYS A 115 1.92 -1.20 16.01
C LYS A 115 0.78 -0.16 15.96
N PHE A 116 -0.01 -0.16 14.89
CA PHE A 116 -1.10 0.78 14.66
C PHE A 116 -2.46 0.19 15.03
N SER A 117 -3.36 1.05 15.48
CA SER A 117 -4.76 0.68 15.70
C SER A 117 -5.44 0.18 14.42
N LYS A 118 -6.59 -0.46 14.59
CA LYS A 118 -7.43 -0.90 13.46
C LYS A 118 -7.83 0.27 12.55
N GLU A 119 -8.05 1.45 13.11
CA GLU A 119 -8.42 2.66 12.38
C GLU A 119 -7.30 3.11 11.44
N VAL A 120 -6.09 3.21 11.95
CA VAL A 120 -4.90 3.57 11.16
C VAL A 120 -4.60 2.49 10.12
N ARG A 121 -4.66 1.21 10.49
CA ARG A 121 -4.48 0.10 9.55
C ARG A 121 -5.51 0.13 8.42
N THR A 122 -6.75 0.51 8.72
CA THR A 122 -7.80 0.67 7.69
C THR A 122 -7.42 1.74 6.67
N ALA A 123 -6.82 2.85 7.11
CA ALA A 123 -6.32 3.87 6.18
C ALA A 123 -5.22 3.32 5.23
N PHE A 124 -4.35 2.43 5.72
CA PHE A 124 -3.34 1.77 4.87
C PHE A 124 -3.92 0.78 3.86
N TYR A 125 -5.07 0.15 4.18
CA TYR A 125 -5.76 -0.75 3.25
C TYR A 125 -6.63 -0.02 2.23
N THR A 126 -6.96 1.25 2.47
CA THR A 126 -7.80 2.05 1.58
C THR A 126 -6.96 2.73 0.50
N THR A 127 -6.45 1.93 -0.43
CA THR A 127 -5.80 2.45 -1.65
C THR A 127 -6.81 2.90 -2.71
N ASN A 128 -8.08 3.06 -2.34
CA ASN A 128 -9.19 3.31 -3.28
C ASN A 128 -8.96 4.53 -4.18
N ALA A 129 -8.33 5.60 -3.66
CA ALA A 129 -8.03 6.80 -4.46
C ALA A 129 -7.03 6.49 -5.58
N ILE A 130 -5.90 5.84 -5.26
CA ILE A 130 -4.87 5.46 -6.24
C ILE A 130 -5.40 4.40 -7.21
N GLU A 131 -6.16 3.42 -6.72
CA GLU A 131 -6.77 2.39 -7.57
C GLU A 131 -7.82 2.97 -8.51
N SER A 132 -8.64 3.91 -8.05
CA SER A 132 -9.62 4.64 -8.84
C SER A 132 -8.93 5.44 -9.94
N LEU A 133 -7.85 6.15 -9.60
CA LEU A 133 -7.03 6.89 -10.55
C LEU A 133 -6.40 5.97 -11.61
N ASN A 134 -5.77 4.87 -11.17
CA ASN A 134 -5.18 3.89 -12.08
C ASN A 134 -6.22 3.22 -12.99
N SER A 135 -7.45 3.00 -12.50
CA SER A 135 -8.55 2.50 -13.32
C SER A 135 -8.98 3.50 -14.40
N CYS A 136 -8.98 4.80 -14.06
CA CYS A 136 -9.21 5.86 -15.03
C CYS A 136 -8.15 5.87 -16.13
N TYR A 137 -6.88 5.81 -15.75
CA TYR A 137 -5.77 5.80 -16.71
C TYR A 137 -5.80 4.57 -17.62
N ARG A 138 -6.12 3.38 -17.08
CA ARG A 138 -6.28 2.17 -17.91
C ARG A 138 -7.44 2.32 -18.90
N ARG A 139 -8.54 2.95 -18.50
CA ARG A 139 -9.68 3.22 -19.39
C ARG A 139 -9.30 4.21 -20.49
N LEU A 140 -8.59 5.30 -20.14
CA LEU A 140 -8.05 6.23 -21.12
C LEU A 140 -7.15 5.54 -22.15
N ASN A 141 -6.24 4.68 -21.70
CA ASN A 141 -5.36 3.93 -22.59
C ASN A 141 -6.10 2.91 -23.47
N LYS A 142 -7.21 2.35 -23.01
CA LYS A 142 -8.06 1.47 -23.83
C LYS A 142 -8.82 2.24 -24.90
N GLN A 143 -9.29 3.44 -24.59
CA GLN A 143 -10.03 4.29 -25.52
C GLN A 143 -9.12 4.96 -26.54
N ARG A 144 -7.87 5.21 -26.18
CA ARG A 144 -6.88 5.87 -27.02
C ARG A 144 -5.51 5.23 -26.83
N SER A 145 -5.21 4.24 -27.65
CA SER A 145 -3.97 3.46 -27.57
C SER A 145 -2.73 4.20 -28.03
N VAL A 146 -2.87 5.26 -28.85
CA VAL A 146 -1.76 6.04 -29.40
C VAL A 146 -1.98 7.53 -29.12
N PHE A 147 -0.95 8.19 -28.63
CA PHE A 147 -0.91 9.63 -28.42
C PHE A 147 0.13 10.26 -29.35
N PRO A 148 -0.17 11.42 -29.96
CA PRO A 148 0.73 12.06 -30.92
C PRO A 148 2.02 12.60 -30.29
N SER A 149 2.04 12.79 -28.98
CA SER A 149 3.21 13.22 -28.21
C SER A 149 3.10 12.87 -26.73
N SER A 150 4.23 12.83 -26.03
CA SER A 150 4.26 12.70 -24.55
C SER A 150 3.46 13.80 -23.86
N GLN A 151 3.44 15.01 -24.42
CA GLN A 151 2.69 16.13 -23.87
C GLN A 151 1.16 15.92 -24.02
N ALA A 152 0.72 15.34 -25.13
CA ALA A 152 -0.68 14.98 -25.34
C ALA A 152 -1.13 13.89 -24.34
N LEU A 153 -0.27 12.89 -24.08
CA LEU A 153 -0.50 11.89 -23.04
C LEU A 153 -0.61 12.55 -21.64
N LEU A 154 0.34 13.39 -21.26
CA LEU A 154 0.33 14.08 -19.98
C LEU A 154 -0.93 14.95 -19.80
N LYS A 155 -1.36 15.68 -20.81
CA LYS A 155 -2.62 16.43 -20.79
C LYS A 155 -3.83 15.52 -20.56
N ALA A 156 -3.90 14.39 -21.24
CA ALA A 156 -4.99 13.43 -21.09
C ALA A 156 -5.02 12.83 -19.68
N LEU A 157 -3.86 12.45 -19.13
CA LEU A 157 -3.73 11.96 -17.75
C LEU A 157 -4.13 13.03 -16.74
N TYR A 158 -3.70 14.27 -16.93
CA TYR A 158 -4.06 15.41 -16.08
C TYR A 158 -5.57 15.63 -16.05
N LEU A 159 -6.22 15.70 -17.21
CA LEU A 159 -7.68 15.86 -17.31
C LEU A 159 -8.42 14.69 -16.66
N GLY A 160 -7.95 13.45 -16.88
CA GLY A 160 -8.50 12.26 -16.22
C GLY A 160 -8.36 12.31 -14.70
N THR A 161 -7.24 12.83 -14.18
CA THR A 161 -7.03 13.06 -12.75
C THR A 161 -8.01 14.10 -12.21
N PHE A 162 -8.17 15.20 -12.91
CA PHE A 162 -9.08 16.29 -12.53
C PHE A 162 -10.53 15.81 -12.45
N GLU A 163 -11.00 15.06 -13.44
CA GLU A 163 -12.37 14.51 -13.45
C GLU A 163 -12.62 13.50 -12.31
N ILE A 164 -11.62 12.70 -11.98
CA ILE A 164 -11.73 11.76 -10.85
C ILE A 164 -11.68 12.48 -9.51
N ALA A 165 -10.83 13.50 -9.36
CA ALA A 165 -10.71 14.27 -8.13
C ALA A 165 -12.03 14.94 -7.72
N LYS A 166 -12.86 15.32 -8.67
CA LYS A 166 -14.23 15.83 -8.40
C LYS A 166 -15.10 14.84 -7.62
N LYS A 167 -14.80 13.54 -7.68
CA LYS A 167 -15.53 12.48 -6.98
C LYS A 167 -14.99 12.21 -5.58
N TRP A 168 -13.85 12.79 -5.21
CA TRP A 168 -13.22 12.62 -3.90
C TRP A 168 -13.74 13.68 -2.92
N THR A 169 -15.02 13.63 -2.66
CA THR A 169 -15.72 14.63 -1.82
C THR A 169 -15.82 14.20 -0.35
N MET A 170 -15.61 12.92 -0.07
CA MET A 170 -15.76 12.38 1.28
C MET A 170 -14.42 12.34 2.00
N PRO A 171 -14.35 12.80 3.26
CA PRO A 171 -13.17 12.64 4.08
C PRO A 171 -12.89 11.14 4.37
N ILE A 172 -11.65 10.82 4.70
CA ILE A 172 -11.29 9.48 5.17
C ILE A 172 -12.07 9.21 6.47
N ARG A 173 -12.78 8.07 6.50
CA ARG A 173 -13.56 7.67 7.68
C ARG A 173 -12.67 7.60 8.91
N ASN A 174 -13.16 8.13 10.03
CA ASN A 174 -12.44 8.17 11.32
C ASN A 174 -11.10 8.93 11.28
N TRP A 175 -10.93 9.88 10.32
CA TRP A 175 -9.67 10.61 10.17
C TRP A 175 -9.20 11.29 11.46
N GLY A 176 -10.10 11.84 12.28
CA GLY A 176 -9.75 12.44 13.57
C GLY A 176 -9.07 11.45 14.52
N LYS A 177 -9.53 10.19 14.59
CA LYS A 177 -8.89 9.15 15.40
C LYS A 177 -7.53 8.75 14.83
N VAL A 178 -7.45 8.58 13.50
CA VAL A 178 -6.19 8.27 12.80
C VAL A 178 -5.16 9.38 13.06
N ARG A 179 -5.57 10.63 12.91
CA ARG A 179 -4.70 11.79 13.16
C ARG A 179 -4.23 11.84 14.60
N GLY A 180 -5.13 11.73 15.57
CA GLY A 180 -4.76 11.78 16.99
C GLY A 180 -3.78 10.67 17.40
N GLU A 181 -3.95 9.46 16.89
CA GLU A 181 -3.00 8.37 17.12
C GLU A 181 -1.62 8.67 16.51
N LEU A 182 -1.60 9.15 15.27
CA LEU A 182 -0.34 9.50 14.60
C LEU A 182 0.37 10.68 15.27
N GLU A 183 -0.35 11.67 15.80
CA GLU A 183 0.22 12.77 16.59
C GLU A 183 0.90 12.26 17.88
N ILE A 184 0.31 11.27 18.54
CA ILE A 184 0.91 10.64 19.73
C ILE A 184 2.14 9.81 19.34
N MET A 185 2.07 9.05 18.24
CA MET A 185 3.14 8.16 17.81
C MET A 185 4.34 8.90 17.19
N TYR A 186 4.08 10.07 16.62
CA TYR A 186 5.08 10.90 15.91
C TYR A 186 5.04 12.33 16.42
N PRO A 187 5.41 12.56 17.71
CA PRO A 187 5.41 13.88 18.29
C PRO A 187 6.32 14.81 17.46
N ASP A 188 5.96 16.08 17.37
CA ASP A 188 6.67 17.13 16.64
C ASP A 188 6.78 16.99 15.13
N ARG A 189 6.15 15.95 14.54
CA ARG A 189 6.17 15.72 13.09
C ARG A 189 4.86 16.07 12.37
N MET A 190 3.78 16.27 13.10
CA MET A 190 2.45 16.63 12.58
C MET A 190 2.02 18.06 12.95
N GLN A 191 2.96 18.95 13.20
CA GLN A 191 2.67 20.37 13.40
C GLN A 191 2.18 20.98 12.09
N ILE A 192 0.97 21.51 12.11
CA ILE A 192 0.37 22.31 11.03
C ILE A 192 0.49 23.77 11.41
#